data_e27b522d373dd5dc0c10a627704f0008
#
_entry.id   e27b522d373dd5dc0c10a627704f0008
#
_cell.length_a   1.000
_cell.length_b   1.000
_cell.length_c   1.000
_cell.angle_alpha   90.00
_cell.angle_beta   90.00
_cell.angle_gamma   90.00
#
_symmetry.space_group_name_H-M   'P 1'
#
loop_
_entity.id
_entity.type
_entity.pdbx_description
1 polymer ?
#
loop_
_entity_poly.entity_id
_entity_poly.type
_entity_poly.pdbx_seq_one_letter_code
_entity_poly.pdbx_strand_id
1 'polypeptide(L)'
;MYERYDAARKIYTQYWPVGDEGMVMQNPYWINYRNLRQNKKDRYMLNAGLSYKILDWLTVSGRVRLDNSNNDYTEKFYASTNTQLTESSSRGLYGITKMQDKQLYADFLVSINKYFGEDWSLQANVGGSFSDIRSDAMKTRGPIADGGDAFSGEPVGLTNYFAIQNLSASKTQRLQEGWREQTQSLFASAELGYKNTYFLTLTGRNDWPSQLAGPNSNSKSFFYPSVGGSVVLSELMPNLNKDYLSFINCLLYTSDAADEARSV
;
A
#
# COMPACT_ATOMS: atom_id res chain seq x y z
N MET A 1 7.30 37.51 -18.59
CA MET A 1 5.89 37.23 -19.00
C MET A 1 5.87 35.83 -19.59
N TYR A 2 4.99 34.96 -19.16
CA TYR A 2 4.91 33.57 -19.65
C TYR A 2 3.63 33.32 -20.46
N GLU A 3 2.70 34.26 -20.43
CA GLU A 3 1.44 34.20 -21.17
C GLU A 3 1.07 35.55 -21.76
N ARG A 4 0.28 35.51 -22.83
CA ARG A 4 -0.25 36.65 -23.56
C ARG A 4 -1.74 36.44 -23.81
N TYR A 5 -2.54 37.48 -23.63
CA TYR A 5 -3.96 37.42 -23.96
C TYR A 5 -4.18 37.44 -25.48
N ASP A 6 -4.87 36.41 -25.99
CA ASP A 6 -5.34 36.31 -27.36
C ASP A 6 -6.79 36.82 -27.41
N ALA A 7 -6.96 38.03 -27.97
CA ALA A 7 -8.26 38.68 -28.05
C ALA A 7 -9.24 37.98 -29.01
N ALA A 8 -8.75 37.31 -30.03
CA ALA A 8 -9.57 36.60 -31.02
C ALA A 8 -10.16 35.31 -30.38
N ARG A 9 -9.37 34.60 -29.60
CA ARG A 9 -9.77 33.36 -28.92
C ARG A 9 -10.33 33.61 -27.51
N LYS A 10 -10.18 34.83 -26.99
CA LYS A 10 -10.57 35.24 -25.62
C LYS A 10 -9.93 34.34 -24.52
N ILE A 11 -8.71 33.93 -24.72
CA ILE A 11 -7.95 33.08 -23.78
C ILE A 11 -6.53 33.61 -23.60
N TYR A 12 -5.87 33.17 -22.51
CA TYR A 12 -4.43 33.34 -22.40
C TYR A 12 -3.72 32.19 -23.12
N THR A 13 -2.72 32.57 -23.94
CA THR A 13 -1.88 31.64 -24.68
C THR A 13 -0.45 31.69 -24.17
N GLN A 14 0.30 30.63 -24.35
CA GLN A 14 1.71 30.58 -24.01
C GLN A 14 2.48 31.66 -24.75
N TYR A 15 3.35 32.36 -24.05
CA TYR A 15 4.29 33.29 -24.63
C TYR A 15 5.73 32.79 -24.40
N TRP A 16 6.46 32.66 -25.50
CA TRP A 16 7.85 32.21 -25.49
C TRP A 16 8.67 33.17 -26.36
N PRO A 17 9.50 34.06 -25.78
CA PRO A 17 10.18 35.11 -26.56
C PRO A 17 11.23 34.57 -27.53
N VAL A 18 11.62 33.34 -27.44
CA VAL A 18 12.63 32.70 -28.29
C VAL A 18 12.06 32.08 -29.57
N GLY A 19 10.76 32.23 -29.79
CA GLY A 19 10.12 31.93 -31.09
C GLY A 19 9.84 30.48 -31.38
N ASP A 20 9.77 29.62 -30.37
CA ASP A 20 9.47 28.22 -30.58
C ASP A 20 8.02 27.89 -30.21
N GLU A 21 7.10 28.38 -30.99
CA GLU A 21 5.66 28.30 -30.78
C GLU A 21 5.06 26.94 -31.23
N GLY A 22 5.65 25.90 -31.17
CA GLY A 22 5.01 24.63 -31.61
C GLY A 22 5.84 23.41 -31.40
N MET A 23 7.00 23.62 -30.89
CA MET A 23 7.92 22.53 -30.65
C MET A 23 7.79 21.95 -29.27
N VAL A 24 8.59 20.96 -28.99
CA VAL A 24 8.62 20.17 -27.78
C VAL A 24 8.87 21.01 -26.51
N MET A 25 9.49 22.18 -26.68
CA MET A 25 9.83 23.07 -25.55
C MET A 25 8.69 24.03 -25.24
N GLN A 26 8.27 24.02 -24.00
CA GLN A 26 7.28 24.94 -23.47
C GLN A 26 7.93 25.89 -22.47
N ASN A 27 7.35 27.06 -22.30
CA ASN A 27 7.76 27.98 -21.25
C ASN A 27 7.63 27.30 -19.88
N PRO A 28 8.70 27.22 -19.06
CA PRO A 28 8.64 26.55 -17.74
C PRO A 28 7.57 27.13 -16.82
N TYR A 29 7.32 28.44 -16.89
CA TYR A 29 6.24 29.06 -16.11
C TYR A 29 4.85 28.67 -16.62
N TRP A 30 4.68 28.47 -17.95
CA TRP A 30 3.45 27.92 -18.49
C TRP A 30 3.18 26.51 -17.95
N ILE A 31 4.20 25.68 -17.93
CA ILE A 31 4.07 24.31 -17.37
C ILE A 31 3.61 24.36 -15.91
N ASN A 32 4.22 25.22 -15.10
CA ASN A 32 3.88 25.31 -13.68
C ASN A 32 2.48 25.88 -13.39
N TYR A 33 2.01 26.82 -14.22
CA TYR A 33 0.76 27.52 -13.94
C TYR A 33 -0.42 27.10 -14.83
N ARG A 34 -0.17 26.38 -15.93
CA ARG A 34 -1.20 26.00 -16.89
C ARG A 34 -1.24 24.50 -17.22
N ASN A 35 -0.23 23.74 -16.84
CA ASN A 35 -0.25 22.27 -16.93
C ASN A 35 -0.38 21.70 -15.53
N LEU A 36 -1.56 21.86 -14.95
CA LEU A 36 -1.80 21.58 -13.55
C LEU A 36 -2.00 20.07 -13.34
N ARG A 37 -1.27 19.53 -12.38
CA ARG A 37 -1.45 18.20 -11.85
C ARG A 37 -1.66 18.30 -10.36
N GLN A 38 -2.85 17.97 -9.91
CA GLN A 38 -3.24 18.08 -8.51
C GLN A 38 -3.55 16.70 -7.97
N ASN A 39 -2.97 16.37 -6.84
CA ASN A 39 -3.23 15.14 -6.10
C ASN A 39 -3.77 15.50 -4.72
N LYS A 40 -4.98 15.05 -4.42
CA LYS A 40 -5.61 15.19 -3.12
C LYS A 40 -5.81 13.82 -2.52
N LYS A 41 -5.20 13.58 -1.36
CA LYS A 41 -5.29 12.31 -0.65
C LYS A 41 -5.91 12.53 0.74
N ASP A 42 -7.00 11.83 0.98
CA ASP A 42 -7.66 11.76 2.28
C ASP A 42 -7.52 10.33 2.82
N ARG A 43 -6.94 10.17 4.00
CA ARG A 43 -6.75 8.86 4.63
C ARG A 43 -7.20 8.90 6.08
N TYR A 44 -7.93 7.88 6.48
CA TYR A 44 -8.26 7.65 7.88
C TYR A 44 -7.93 6.22 8.27
N MET A 45 -7.42 6.08 9.48
CA MET A 45 -7.05 4.81 10.07
C MET A 45 -7.69 4.68 11.45
N LEU A 46 -8.40 3.59 11.67
CA LEU A 46 -9.02 3.26 12.93
C LEU A 46 -8.42 1.96 13.46
N ASN A 47 -7.98 1.98 14.71
CA ASN A 47 -7.49 0.80 15.40
C ASN A 47 -8.30 0.62 16.69
N ALA A 48 -8.78 -0.59 16.91
CA ALA A 48 -9.38 -1.00 18.18
C ALA A 48 -8.73 -2.30 18.63
N GLY A 49 -8.43 -2.39 19.91
CA GLY A 49 -7.85 -3.58 20.50
C GLY A 49 -8.41 -3.80 21.91
N LEU A 50 -8.63 -5.06 22.23
CA LEU A 50 -9.05 -5.49 23.55
C LEU A 50 -8.11 -6.59 24.01
N SER A 51 -7.65 -6.51 25.25
CA SER A 51 -6.88 -7.56 25.90
C SER A 51 -7.53 -7.88 27.25
N TYR A 52 -7.74 -9.15 27.50
CA TYR A 52 -8.37 -9.63 28.70
C TYR A 52 -7.53 -10.74 29.35
N LYS A 53 -7.15 -10.53 30.58
CA LYS A 53 -6.42 -11.51 31.41
C LYS A 53 -7.43 -12.44 32.06
N ILE A 54 -7.53 -13.66 31.54
CA ILE A 54 -8.46 -14.68 32.05
C ILE A 54 -7.92 -15.29 33.35
N LEU A 55 -6.62 -15.61 33.33
CA LEU A 55 -5.87 -16.14 34.47
C LEU A 55 -4.51 -15.43 34.52
N ASP A 56 -3.79 -15.52 35.62
CA ASP A 56 -2.48 -14.88 35.76
C ASP A 56 -1.48 -15.30 34.69
N TRP A 57 -1.64 -16.47 34.14
CA TRP A 57 -0.80 -17.06 33.10
C TRP A 57 -1.48 -17.11 31.72
N LEU A 58 -2.74 -16.66 31.56
CA LEU A 58 -3.52 -16.76 30.33
C LEU A 58 -4.15 -15.41 29.98
N THR A 59 -3.73 -14.87 28.83
CA THR A 59 -4.27 -13.62 28.29
C THR A 59 -4.82 -13.86 26.89
N VAL A 60 -5.99 -13.30 26.60
CA VAL A 60 -6.58 -13.29 25.25
C VAL A 60 -6.67 -11.86 24.78
N SER A 61 -6.24 -11.62 23.56
CA SER A 61 -6.32 -10.30 22.94
C SER A 61 -6.86 -10.38 21.52
N GLY A 62 -7.50 -9.30 21.08
CA GLY A 62 -7.99 -9.15 19.73
C GLY A 62 -7.80 -7.73 19.26
N ARG A 63 -7.50 -7.55 17.96
CA ARG A 63 -7.33 -6.25 17.33
C ARG A 63 -8.06 -6.20 16.00
N VAL A 64 -8.59 -5.03 15.70
CA VAL A 64 -9.16 -4.72 14.38
C VAL A 64 -8.57 -3.39 13.92
N ARG A 65 -8.12 -3.36 12.68
CA ARG A 65 -7.63 -2.17 12.01
C ARG A 65 -8.40 -1.96 10.72
N LEU A 66 -8.90 -0.75 10.56
CA LEU A 66 -9.49 -0.25 9.31
C LEU A 66 -8.59 0.87 8.78
N ASP A 67 -8.17 0.76 7.54
CA ASP A 67 -7.42 1.79 6.84
C ASP A 67 -8.13 2.07 5.51
N ASN A 68 -8.49 3.32 5.27
CA ASN A 68 -9.11 3.74 4.03
C ASN A 68 -8.43 4.99 3.51
N SER A 69 -8.02 4.94 2.26
CA SER A 69 -7.35 6.03 1.56
C SER A 69 -8.09 6.33 0.28
N ASN A 70 -8.53 7.57 0.12
CA ASN A 70 -9.08 8.08 -1.13
C ASN A 70 -8.08 9.02 -1.76
N ASN A 71 -7.78 8.81 -3.03
CA ASN A 71 -6.83 9.60 -3.80
C ASN A 71 -7.50 10.15 -5.05
N ASP A 72 -7.70 11.45 -5.11
CA ASP A 72 -8.24 12.18 -6.26
C ASP A 72 -7.10 12.88 -6.99
N TYR A 73 -6.77 12.38 -8.17
CA TYR A 73 -5.77 12.97 -9.05
C TYR A 73 -6.46 13.66 -10.22
N THR A 74 -6.08 14.90 -10.47
CA THR A 74 -6.66 15.73 -11.53
C THR A 74 -5.57 16.33 -12.41
N GLU A 75 -5.73 16.21 -13.71
CA GLU A 75 -4.91 16.87 -14.74
C GLU A 75 -5.72 17.93 -15.48
N LYS A 76 -5.16 19.13 -15.62
CA LYS A 76 -5.75 20.22 -16.39
C LYS A 76 -4.67 20.88 -17.23
N PHE A 77 -4.66 20.61 -18.50
CA PHE A 77 -3.74 21.27 -19.43
C PHE A 77 -4.53 22.27 -20.25
N TYR A 78 -4.14 23.52 -20.11
CA TYR A 78 -4.82 24.63 -20.77
C TYR A 78 -4.53 24.66 -22.28
N ALA A 79 -5.45 25.26 -23.03
CA ALA A 79 -5.25 25.58 -24.44
C ALA A 79 -3.95 26.36 -24.64
N SER A 80 -3.27 26.16 -25.76
CA SER A 80 -1.90 26.62 -26.03
C SER A 80 -0.78 25.79 -25.38
N THR A 81 -1.11 24.79 -24.59
CA THR A 81 -0.14 23.73 -24.26
C THR A 81 0.21 22.95 -25.52
N ASN A 82 1.44 22.45 -25.60
CA ASN A 82 1.89 21.64 -26.74
C ASN A 82 0.87 20.54 -27.07
N THR A 83 0.48 20.46 -28.33
CA THR A 83 -0.56 19.57 -28.83
C THR A 83 -0.22 18.09 -28.65
N GLN A 84 1.04 17.73 -28.58
CA GLN A 84 1.44 16.36 -28.22
C GLN A 84 1.01 15.97 -26.79
N LEU A 85 1.04 16.91 -25.86
CA LEU A 85 0.61 16.70 -24.47
C LEU A 85 -0.90 16.75 -24.32
N THR A 86 -1.60 17.43 -25.20
CA THR A 86 -3.07 17.57 -25.21
C THR A 86 -3.76 16.63 -26.19
N GLU A 87 -3.05 15.59 -26.67
CA GLU A 87 -3.58 14.60 -27.62
C GLU A 87 -4.19 15.24 -28.87
N SER A 88 -3.46 16.20 -29.41
CA SER A 88 -3.82 17.00 -30.61
C SER A 88 -5.01 17.95 -30.41
N SER A 89 -5.43 18.26 -29.21
CA SER A 89 -6.45 19.27 -28.98
C SER A 89 -5.82 20.66 -28.79
N SER A 90 -6.34 21.63 -29.49
CA SER A 90 -6.00 23.05 -29.32
C SER A 90 -6.76 23.71 -28.15
N ARG A 91 -7.70 23.00 -27.53
CA ARG A 91 -8.62 23.51 -26.50
C ARG A 91 -8.26 23.10 -25.08
N GLY A 92 -7.30 22.17 -24.94
CA GLY A 92 -6.80 21.67 -23.66
C GLY A 92 -7.05 20.18 -23.45
N LEU A 93 -6.66 19.70 -22.28
CA LEU A 93 -6.85 18.31 -21.85
C LEU A 93 -7.32 18.27 -20.40
N TYR A 94 -8.19 17.35 -20.10
CA TYR A 94 -8.66 17.08 -18.75
C TYR A 94 -8.56 15.60 -18.42
N GLY A 95 -8.07 15.33 -17.22
CA GLY A 95 -8.03 13.98 -16.66
C GLY A 95 -8.45 13.99 -15.20
N ILE A 96 -9.19 12.98 -14.80
CA ILE A 96 -9.51 12.68 -13.40
C ILE A 96 -9.28 11.19 -13.14
N THR A 97 -8.59 10.90 -12.07
CA THR A 97 -8.42 9.54 -11.55
C THR A 97 -8.88 9.53 -10.11
N LYS A 98 -9.83 8.67 -9.79
CA LYS A 98 -10.28 8.41 -8.43
C LYS A 98 -9.83 7.02 -8.04
N MET A 99 -9.07 6.91 -6.94
CA MET A 99 -8.58 5.65 -6.41
C MET A 99 -9.01 5.55 -4.95
N GLN A 100 -9.50 4.39 -4.58
CA GLN A 100 -9.84 4.06 -3.21
C GLN A 100 -9.16 2.77 -2.80
N ASP A 101 -8.34 2.87 -1.77
CA ASP A 101 -7.69 1.73 -1.13
C ASP A 101 -8.32 1.49 0.23
N LYS A 102 -8.74 0.26 0.48
CA LYS A 102 -9.32 -0.18 1.76
C LYS A 102 -8.55 -1.38 2.26
N GLN A 103 -8.21 -1.36 3.54
CA GLN A 103 -7.64 -2.50 4.23
C GLN A 103 -8.39 -2.75 5.53
N LEU A 104 -8.89 -3.97 5.68
CA LEU A 104 -9.38 -4.51 6.94
C LEU A 104 -8.37 -5.54 7.42
N TYR A 105 -7.91 -5.38 8.64
CA TYR A 105 -7.08 -6.36 9.32
C TYR A 105 -7.70 -6.69 10.68
N ALA A 106 -7.79 -7.96 10.99
CA ALA A 106 -8.21 -8.42 12.31
C ALA A 106 -7.30 -9.55 12.78
N ASP A 107 -6.98 -9.57 14.05
CA ASP A 107 -6.25 -10.69 14.67
C ASP A 107 -6.81 -11.02 16.05
N PHE A 108 -6.57 -12.25 16.45
CA PHE A 108 -6.73 -12.71 17.82
C PHE A 108 -5.46 -13.44 18.27
N LEU A 109 -5.15 -13.33 19.54
CA LEU A 109 -3.98 -13.94 20.15
C LEU A 109 -4.33 -14.47 21.55
N VAL A 110 -4.02 -15.72 21.77
CA VAL A 110 -4.03 -16.37 23.08
C VAL A 110 -2.59 -16.50 23.53
N SER A 111 -2.23 -15.86 24.64
CA SER A 111 -0.89 -15.87 25.22
C SER A 111 -0.89 -16.62 26.54
N ILE A 112 0.01 -17.57 26.64
CA ILE A 112 0.27 -18.40 27.82
C ILE A 112 1.65 -18.05 28.33
N ASN A 113 1.76 -17.71 29.61
CA ASN A 113 3.03 -17.50 30.31
C ASN A 113 2.95 -18.17 31.66
N LYS A 114 3.56 -19.33 31.78
CA LYS A 114 3.41 -20.17 32.97
C LYS A 114 4.75 -20.75 33.43
N TYR A 115 4.98 -20.69 34.73
CA TYR A 115 6.08 -21.37 35.39
C TYR A 115 5.59 -22.67 36.04
N PHE A 116 6.36 -23.72 35.90
CA PHE A 116 6.12 -25.03 36.52
C PHE A 116 7.27 -25.34 37.47
N GLY A 117 6.99 -25.16 38.78
CA GLY A 117 8.03 -25.22 39.80
C GLY A 117 9.04 -24.05 39.63
N GLU A 118 10.28 -24.30 40.03
CA GLU A 118 11.36 -23.32 40.00
C GLU A 118 12.20 -23.41 38.72
N ASP A 119 12.12 -24.53 38.00
CA ASP A 119 13.01 -24.87 36.93
C ASP A 119 12.44 -24.62 35.52
N TRP A 120 11.13 -24.73 35.35
CA TRP A 120 10.54 -24.70 33.99
C TRP A 120 9.68 -23.49 33.75
N SER A 121 9.84 -22.91 32.58
CA SER A 121 8.99 -21.83 32.05
C SER A 121 8.43 -22.18 30.69
N LEU A 122 7.17 -21.85 30.47
CA LEU A 122 6.51 -21.98 29.17
C LEU A 122 5.94 -20.63 28.75
N GLN A 123 6.38 -20.12 27.63
CA GLN A 123 5.74 -19.02 26.94
C GLN A 123 5.17 -19.57 25.63
N ALA A 124 3.87 -19.47 25.43
CA ALA A 124 3.24 -19.93 24.19
C ALA A 124 2.23 -18.90 23.69
N ASN A 125 2.15 -18.76 22.39
CA ASN A 125 1.17 -17.94 21.72
C ASN A 125 0.50 -18.75 20.62
N VAL A 126 -0.83 -18.64 20.54
CA VAL A 126 -1.63 -19.21 19.45
C VAL A 126 -2.55 -18.12 18.96
N GLY A 127 -2.59 -17.90 17.68
CA GLY A 127 -3.40 -16.83 17.13
C GLY A 127 -3.76 -17.05 15.67
N GLY A 128 -4.65 -16.20 15.20
CA GLY A 128 -5.00 -16.14 13.80
C GLY A 128 -5.18 -14.69 13.36
N SER A 129 -4.99 -14.45 12.09
CA SER A 129 -5.22 -13.15 11.50
C SER A 129 -5.99 -13.26 10.19
N PHE A 130 -6.70 -12.19 9.89
CA PHE A 130 -7.42 -11.98 8.65
C PHE A 130 -7.04 -10.62 8.06
N SER A 131 -6.66 -10.60 6.80
CA SER A 131 -6.36 -9.39 6.04
C SER A 131 -7.21 -9.37 4.78
N ASP A 132 -7.87 -8.25 4.51
CA ASP A 132 -8.64 -7.99 3.28
C ASP A 132 -8.20 -6.62 2.74
N ILE A 133 -7.56 -6.64 1.59
CA ILE A 133 -7.06 -5.45 0.91
C ILE A 133 -7.83 -5.33 -0.40
N ARG A 134 -8.37 -4.14 -0.64
CA ARG A 134 -9.11 -3.82 -1.85
C ARG A 134 -8.66 -2.48 -2.40
N SER A 135 -8.42 -2.44 -3.69
CA SER A 135 -8.13 -1.22 -4.45
C SER A 135 -9.09 -1.12 -5.61
N ASP A 136 -9.76 0.01 -5.73
CA ASP A 136 -10.66 0.35 -6.84
C ASP A 136 -10.19 1.67 -7.45
N ALA A 137 -10.04 1.73 -8.77
CA ALA A 137 -9.65 2.92 -9.50
C ALA A 137 -10.55 3.17 -10.70
N MET A 138 -10.93 4.43 -10.88
CA MET A 138 -11.62 4.92 -12.07
C MET A 138 -10.83 6.07 -12.67
N LYS A 139 -10.50 5.96 -13.94
CA LYS A 139 -9.75 6.98 -14.69
C LYS A 139 -10.54 7.40 -15.92
N THR A 140 -10.68 8.69 -16.10
CA THR A 140 -11.17 9.30 -17.33
C THR A 140 -10.20 10.40 -17.72
N ARG A 141 -9.60 10.31 -18.90
CA ARG A 141 -8.62 11.27 -19.41
C ARG A 141 -8.77 11.42 -20.90
N GLY A 142 -8.82 12.65 -21.37
CA GLY A 142 -8.90 12.92 -22.79
C GLY A 142 -8.75 14.40 -23.15
N PRO A 143 -8.55 14.69 -24.44
CA PRO A 143 -8.53 16.04 -24.95
C PRO A 143 -9.93 16.67 -24.89
N ILE A 144 -9.99 17.99 -24.72
CA ILE A 144 -11.24 18.75 -24.89
C ILE A 144 -11.67 18.63 -26.34
N ALA A 145 -12.96 18.36 -26.56
CA ALA A 145 -13.53 18.09 -27.86
C ALA A 145 -13.35 19.25 -28.85
N ASP A 146 -13.11 18.91 -30.11
CA ASP A 146 -13.11 19.84 -31.21
C ASP A 146 -14.46 19.77 -31.97
N GLY A 147 -15.41 20.64 -31.59
CA GLY A 147 -16.73 20.67 -32.22
C GLY A 147 -17.63 19.53 -31.77
N GLY A 148 -18.34 18.86 -32.67
CA GLY A 148 -19.38 17.87 -32.39
C GLY A 148 -18.93 16.54 -31.78
N ASP A 149 -17.65 16.35 -31.47
CA ASP A 149 -17.13 15.11 -30.87
C ASP A 149 -17.08 15.15 -29.33
N ALA A 150 -17.91 15.95 -28.68
CA ALA A 150 -18.00 15.91 -27.24
C ALA A 150 -18.85 14.71 -26.75
N PHE A 151 -18.61 14.34 -25.51
CA PHE A 151 -19.15 13.12 -24.89
C PHE A 151 -20.67 13.05 -24.87
N SER A 152 -21.32 14.15 -24.58
CA SER A 152 -22.77 14.36 -24.68
C SER A 152 -23.16 15.71 -24.11
N GLY A 153 -24.15 16.33 -24.71
CA GLY A 153 -24.79 17.51 -24.16
C GLY A 153 -24.01 18.82 -24.29
N GLU A 154 -24.64 19.87 -23.85
CA GLU A 154 -24.08 21.20 -23.78
C GLU A 154 -23.34 21.41 -22.45
N PRO A 155 -22.23 22.11 -22.43
CA PRO A 155 -21.54 22.77 -23.56
C PRO A 155 -20.51 21.85 -24.25
N VAL A 156 -20.42 21.95 -25.56
CA VAL A 156 -19.59 21.11 -26.41
C VAL A 156 -18.33 21.84 -26.84
N GLY A 157 -17.15 21.28 -26.54
CA GLY A 157 -15.88 21.80 -27.04
C GLY A 157 -15.50 23.19 -26.54
N LEU A 158 -15.89 23.56 -25.33
CA LEU A 158 -15.52 24.83 -24.73
C LEU A 158 -14.04 24.81 -24.31
N THR A 159 -13.27 25.76 -24.80
CA THR A 159 -11.85 25.90 -24.49
C THR A 159 -11.61 26.14 -23.00
N ASN A 160 -10.68 25.39 -22.40
CA ASN A 160 -10.33 25.47 -20.98
C ASN A 160 -11.50 25.16 -20.00
N TYR A 161 -12.55 24.52 -20.48
CA TYR A 161 -13.64 24.04 -19.62
C TYR A 161 -13.38 22.57 -19.26
N PHE A 162 -12.90 22.36 -18.03
CA PHE A 162 -12.43 21.06 -17.53
C PHE A 162 -13.56 20.25 -16.90
N ALA A 163 -14.32 19.58 -17.73
CA ALA A 163 -15.43 18.71 -17.34
C ALA A 163 -15.48 17.48 -18.25
N ILE A 164 -15.91 16.34 -17.72
CA ILE A 164 -15.94 15.07 -18.47
C ILE A 164 -16.81 15.17 -19.73
N GLN A 165 -17.97 15.82 -19.63
CA GLN A 165 -18.88 15.99 -20.76
C GLN A 165 -18.30 16.83 -21.91
N ASN A 166 -17.26 17.61 -21.64
CA ASN A 166 -16.58 18.46 -22.63
C ASN A 166 -15.39 17.76 -23.32
N LEU A 167 -15.13 16.51 -22.98
CA LEU A 167 -14.06 15.72 -23.58
C LEU A 167 -14.50 15.08 -24.90
N SER A 168 -13.53 14.84 -25.77
CA SER A 168 -13.73 14.09 -27.01
C SER A 168 -14.24 12.67 -26.71
N ALA A 169 -15.38 12.31 -27.29
CA ALA A 169 -15.95 10.98 -27.11
C ALA A 169 -15.06 9.88 -27.70
N SER A 170 -14.43 10.16 -28.83
CA SER A 170 -13.61 9.20 -29.58
C SER A 170 -12.21 9.01 -28.99
N LYS A 171 -11.62 10.08 -28.37
CA LYS A 171 -10.24 10.05 -27.89
C LYS A 171 -10.11 9.86 -26.38
N THR A 172 -11.19 9.98 -25.64
CA THR A 172 -11.15 9.86 -24.17
C THR A 172 -10.94 8.43 -23.71
N GLN A 173 -9.88 8.23 -22.97
CA GLN A 173 -9.59 6.98 -22.27
C GLN A 173 -10.49 6.84 -21.04
N ARG A 174 -11.10 5.69 -20.89
CA ARG A 174 -11.93 5.32 -19.74
C ARG A 174 -11.44 3.99 -19.24
N LEU A 175 -11.03 3.95 -17.99
CA LEU A 175 -10.49 2.76 -17.37
C LEU A 175 -11.13 2.58 -16.01
N GLN A 176 -11.57 1.38 -15.74
CA GLN A 176 -11.98 0.95 -14.41
C GLN A 176 -11.19 -0.28 -14.07
N GLU A 177 -10.45 -0.20 -12.99
CA GLU A 177 -9.60 -1.28 -12.49
C GLU A 177 -9.94 -1.52 -11.02
N GLY A 178 -9.80 -2.76 -10.59
CA GLY A 178 -9.94 -3.11 -9.20
C GLY A 178 -9.36 -4.47 -8.93
N TRP A 179 -8.85 -4.64 -7.72
CA TRP A 179 -8.37 -5.92 -7.23
C TRP A 179 -8.70 -6.07 -5.75
N ARG A 180 -8.79 -7.31 -5.33
CA ARG A 180 -9.00 -7.68 -3.94
C ARG A 180 -8.12 -8.85 -3.59
N GLU A 181 -7.47 -8.74 -2.45
CA GLU A 181 -6.63 -9.77 -1.88
C GLU A 181 -7.07 -10.05 -0.45
N GLN A 182 -7.24 -11.33 -0.14
CA GLN A 182 -7.55 -11.79 1.19
C GLN A 182 -6.51 -12.80 1.64
N THR A 183 -6.08 -12.68 2.88
CA THR A 183 -5.18 -13.66 3.49
C THR A 183 -5.73 -14.04 4.86
N GLN A 184 -5.86 -15.32 5.11
CA GLN A 184 -6.14 -15.89 6.41
C GLN A 184 -4.87 -16.56 6.93
N SER A 185 -4.61 -16.46 8.21
CA SER A 185 -3.40 -17.03 8.80
C SER A 185 -3.72 -17.64 10.16
N LEU A 186 -3.10 -18.79 10.44
CA LEU A 186 -3.01 -19.36 11.77
C LEU A 186 -1.54 -19.48 12.13
N PHE A 187 -1.20 -19.11 13.36
CA PHE A 187 0.17 -19.18 13.84
C PHE A 187 0.21 -19.61 15.30
N ALA A 188 1.29 -20.30 15.63
CA ALA A 188 1.60 -20.70 16.99
C ALA A 188 3.10 -20.54 17.25
N SER A 189 3.44 -20.16 18.45
CA SER A 189 4.81 -20.17 18.95
C SER A 189 4.84 -20.73 20.36
N ALA A 190 5.87 -21.48 20.69
CA ALA A 190 6.11 -21.97 22.04
C ALA A 190 7.60 -21.87 22.36
N GLU A 191 7.91 -21.33 23.50
CA GLU A 191 9.26 -21.32 24.07
C GLU A 191 9.22 -22.05 25.43
N LEU A 192 10.03 -23.09 25.54
CA LEU A 192 10.23 -23.85 26.75
C LEU A 192 11.59 -23.50 27.33
N GLY A 193 11.59 -22.92 28.53
CA GLY A 193 12.81 -22.58 29.26
C GLY A 193 13.06 -23.58 30.39
N TYR A 194 14.33 -23.95 30.59
CA TYR A 194 14.78 -24.78 31.70
C TYR A 194 15.90 -24.07 32.45
N LYS A 195 15.69 -23.87 33.75
CA LYS A 195 16.61 -23.22 34.72
C LYS A 195 17.10 -21.83 34.25
N ASN A 196 16.27 -21.12 33.48
CA ASN A 196 16.63 -19.84 32.86
C ASN A 196 17.95 -19.87 32.05
N THR A 197 18.40 -21.06 31.67
CA THR A 197 19.67 -21.33 31.02
C THR A 197 19.48 -21.87 29.59
N TYR A 198 18.56 -22.82 29.45
CA TYR A 198 18.28 -23.48 28.17
C TYR A 198 16.91 -23.09 27.67
N PHE A 199 16.80 -22.73 26.42
CA PHE A 199 15.54 -22.37 25.79
C PHE A 199 15.39 -23.11 24.45
N LEU A 200 14.21 -23.69 24.25
CA LEU A 200 13.77 -24.30 23.00
C LEU A 200 12.58 -23.50 22.47
N THR A 201 12.72 -22.93 21.29
CA THR A 201 11.66 -22.17 20.61
C THR A 201 11.15 -22.93 19.41
N LEU A 202 9.84 -23.13 19.32
CA LEU A 202 9.15 -23.72 18.20
C LEU A 202 8.16 -22.69 17.64
N THR A 203 8.16 -22.48 16.33
CA THR A 203 7.16 -21.63 15.69
C THR A 203 6.57 -22.31 14.48
N GLY A 204 5.34 -22.01 14.20
CA GLY A 204 4.67 -22.47 12.99
C GLY A 204 3.62 -21.46 12.56
N ARG A 205 3.57 -21.18 11.26
CA ARG A 205 2.56 -20.34 10.65
C ARG A 205 2.07 -20.99 9.36
N ASN A 206 0.75 -20.93 9.15
CA ASN A 206 0.16 -21.32 7.89
C ASN A 206 -0.69 -20.17 7.35
N ASP A 207 -0.44 -19.78 6.11
CA ASP A 207 -1.13 -18.71 5.40
C ASP A 207 -1.95 -19.26 4.23
N TRP A 208 -3.18 -18.80 4.09
CA TRP A 208 -4.10 -19.09 2.98
C TRP A 208 -4.39 -17.79 2.21
N PRO A 209 -3.54 -17.38 1.27
CA PRO A 209 -3.79 -16.23 0.44
C PRO A 209 -4.81 -16.55 -0.66
N SER A 210 -5.73 -15.63 -0.93
CA SER A 210 -6.76 -15.80 -1.97
C SER A 210 -6.20 -15.97 -3.38
N GLN A 211 -4.98 -15.48 -3.61
CA GLN A 211 -4.26 -15.63 -4.89
C GLN A 211 -4.00 -17.09 -5.25
N LEU A 212 -3.91 -17.98 -4.26
CA LEU A 212 -3.73 -19.41 -4.45
C LEU A 212 -5.05 -20.20 -4.52
N ALA A 213 -6.19 -19.54 -4.41
CA ALA A 213 -7.50 -20.19 -4.42
C ALA A 213 -7.97 -20.60 -5.84
N GLY A 214 -7.16 -20.39 -6.87
CA GLY A 214 -7.49 -20.71 -8.26
C GLY A 214 -7.65 -22.22 -8.49
N PRO A 215 -8.46 -22.63 -9.49
CA PRO A 215 -8.71 -24.04 -9.79
C PRO A 215 -7.46 -24.80 -10.24
N ASN A 216 -6.45 -24.11 -10.76
CA ASN A 216 -5.20 -24.69 -11.25
C ASN A 216 -4.03 -24.55 -10.27
N SER A 217 -4.28 -24.10 -9.04
CA SER A 217 -3.23 -23.97 -8.03
C SER A 217 -2.91 -25.32 -7.39
N ASN A 218 -1.64 -25.70 -7.42
CA ASN A 218 -1.15 -26.93 -6.79
C ASN A 218 -1.04 -26.80 -5.26
N SER A 219 -0.92 -25.60 -4.73
CA SER A 219 -0.85 -25.34 -3.31
C SER A 219 -1.86 -24.24 -2.93
N LYS A 220 -2.64 -24.49 -1.89
CA LYS A 220 -3.64 -23.54 -1.37
C LYS A 220 -3.17 -22.81 -0.12
N SER A 221 -2.03 -23.19 0.42
CA SER A 221 -1.48 -22.61 1.65
C SER A 221 0.03 -22.76 1.68
N PHE A 222 0.65 -21.92 2.48
CA PHE A 222 2.07 -21.99 2.81
C PHE A 222 2.24 -22.24 4.30
N PHE A 223 3.03 -23.25 4.66
CA PHE A 223 3.38 -23.53 6.03
C PHE A 223 4.85 -23.17 6.29
N TYR A 224 5.10 -22.42 7.35
CA TYR A 224 6.42 -21.94 7.73
C TYR A 224 6.76 -22.45 9.15
N PRO A 225 7.45 -23.58 9.28
CA PRO A 225 7.97 -24.04 10.57
C PRO A 225 9.31 -23.38 10.88
N SER A 226 9.60 -23.18 12.18
CA SER A 226 10.93 -22.82 12.65
C SER A 226 11.21 -23.47 13.99
N VAL A 227 12.45 -23.87 14.19
CA VAL A 227 12.97 -24.41 15.46
C VAL A 227 14.21 -23.65 15.85
N GLY A 228 14.27 -23.18 17.07
CA GLY A 228 15.41 -22.46 17.62
C GLY A 228 15.80 -23.02 18.98
N GLY A 229 17.08 -23.03 19.26
CA GLY A 229 17.64 -23.35 20.57
C GLY A 229 18.54 -22.21 21.04
N SER A 230 18.47 -21.88 22.33
CA SER A 230 19.40 -20.95 22.93
C SER A 230 19.92 -21.43 24.29
N VAL A 231 21.15 -21.04 24.60
CA VAL A 231 21.81 -21.38 25.87
C VAL A 231 22.47 -20.14 26.41
N VAL A 232 22.12 -19.78 27.64
CA VAL A 232 22.73 -18.68 28.39
C VAL A 232 24.01 -19.20 29.05
N LEU A 233 25.15 -19.00 28.37
CA LEU A 233 26.45 -19.52 28.82
C LEU A 233 26.94 -18.87 30.13
N SER A 234 26.54 -17.61 30.37
CA SER A 234 26.88 -16.91 31.62
C SER A 234 26.32 -17.56 32.89
N GLU A 235 25.21 -18.30 32.76
CA GLU A 235 24.63 -19.06 33.88
C GLU A 235 25.34 -20.41 34.11
N LEU A 236 26.02 -20.93 33.07
CA LEU A 236 26.79 -22.17 33.15
C LEU A 236 28.21 -21.96 33.68
N MET A 237 28.66 -20.72 33.70
CA MET A 237 30.05 -20.38 34.09
C MET A 237 30.06 -19.61 35.42
N PRO A 238 30.04 -20.30 36.59
CA PRO A 238 29.99 -19.64 37.90
C PRO A 238 31.20 -18.76 38.22
N ASN A 239 32.35 -18.99 37.52
CA ASN A 239 33.59 -18.25 37.71
C ASN A 239 33.79 -17.09 36.69
N LEU A 240 32.76 -16.78 35.90
CA LEU A 240 32.83 -15.68 34.94
C LEU A 240 32.90 -14.33 35.68
N ASN A 241 33.92 -13.54 35.40
CA ASN A 241 34.01 -12.20 35.97
C ASN A 241 32.95 -11.29 35.32
N LYS A 242 31.81 -11.12 36.03
CA LYS A 242 30.64 -10.37 35.57
C LYS A 242 30.91 -8.87 35.37
N ASP A 243 32.03 -8.34 35.89
CA ASP A 243 32.42 -6.95 35.69
C ASP A 243 32.93 -6.68 34.26
N TYR A 244 33.44 -7.72 33.58
CA TYR A 244 33.93 -7.62 32.19
C TYR A 244 32.95 -8.28 31.17
N LEU A 245 32.26 -9.36 31.58
CA LEU A 245 31.38 -10.14 30.72
C LEU A 245 30.12 -10.49 31.50
N SER A 246 29.13 -9.59 31.48
CA SER A 246 27.92 -9.74 32.27
C SER A 246 26.92 -10.77 31.69
N PHE A 247 26.95 -10.99 30.37
CA PHE A 247 26.00 -11.86 29.69
C PHE A 247 26.58 -12.47 28.41
N ILE A 248 26.49 -13.80 28.27
CA ILE A 248 26.84 -14.53 27.06
C ILE A 248 25.68 -15.45 26.70
N ASN A 249 25.17 -15.34 25.50
CA ASN A 249 24.13 -16.19 24.95
C ASN A 249 24.55 -16.80 23.62
N CYS A 250 24.30 -18.07 23.42
CA CYS A 250 24.49 -18.78 22.15
C CYS A 250 23.13 -19.11 21.55
N LEU A 251 22.91 -18.77 20.30
CA LEU A 251 21.67 -18.93 19.57
C LEU A 251 21.90 -19.82 18.33
N LEU A 252 21.02 -20.78 18.12
CA LEU A 252 20.94 -21.60 16.92
C LEU A 252 19.52 -21.59 16.40
N TYR A 253 19.34 -21.18 15.14
CA TYR A 253 18.04 -21.18 14.45
C TYR A 253 18.10 -22.00 13.17
N THR A 254 17.01 -22.70 12.89
CA THR A 254 16.69 -23.18 11.56
C THR A 254 15.45 -22.45 11.10
N SER A 255 15.56 -21.62 10.08
CA SER A 255 14.39 -21.04 9.42
C SER A 255 14.50 -21.32 7.92
N ASP A 256 13.46 -21.91 7.38
CA ASP A 256 13.45 -22.40 5.99
C ASP A 256 12.59 -21.54 5.04
N ALA A 257 12.21 -20.35 5.46
CA ALA A 257 11.16 -19.65 4.71
C ALA A 257 11.64 -18.52 3.79
N ALA A 258 12.91 -18.13 3.80
CA ALA A 258 13.36 -16.96 3.08
C ALA A 258 14.12 -17.22 1.77
N ASP A 259 14.66 -18.41 1.55
CA ASP A 259 15.52 -18.68 0.40
C ASP A 259 14.79 -19.26 -0.82
N GLU A 260 13.66 -19.93 -0.67
CA GLU A 260 12.92 -20.48 -1.83
C GLU A 260 12.14 -19.42 -2.63
N ALA A 261 11.81 -18.29 -2.04
CA ALA A 261 11.13 -17.19 -2.74
C ALA A 261 12.03 -16.40 -3.73
N ARG A 262 13.32 -16.70 -3.77
CA ARG A 262 14.30 -16.02 -4.66
C ARG A 262 14.71 -16.84 -5.89
N SER A 263 14.20 -18.04 -6.07
CA SER A 263 14.62 -18.95 -7.15
C SER A 263 13.55 -19.23 -8.20
N VAL A 264 12.64 -18.26 -8.44
CA VAL A 264 11.72 -18.32 -9.62
C VAL A 264 11.80 -17.03 -10.40
#